data_0d2141af5f77e0d9d57af21ea5187751
#
_entry.id   0d2141af5f77e0d9d57af21ea5187751
#
_cell.length_a   1.000
_cell.length_b   1.000
_cell.length_c   1.000
_cell.angle_alpha   90.00
_cell.angle_beta   90.00
_cell.angle_gamma   90.00
#
_symmetry.space_group_name_H-M   'P 1'
#
loop_
_entity.id
_entity.type
_entity.pdbx_description
1 polymer ?
#
loop_
_entity_poly.entity_id
_entity_poly.type
_entity_poly.pdbx_seq_one_letter_code
_entity_poly.pdbx_strand_id
1 'polypeptide(L)'
;MNNINRRDFVKMMGAAGAATTGALLLPFEAYAGASGHVVVVGGGTGGATCANYLTRWAPNAKVTLIEKDSKYSTCFFSNEVIMGMATMDSITYGYDGLKKRGVNVVHDTVTGIDTGGKKVITGGGSVSYDILVLSPGITFDHSTVDGSSDAVAEQMPHAWKAGPQTSLLAKQIAGMRQGGLLIIAPPENP
;
A
#
# COMPACT_ATOMS: atom_id res chain seq x y z
N MET A 1 3.60 -18.22 -24.37
CA MET A 1 4.09 -17.32 -23.30
C MET A 1 5.14 -18.10 -22.53
N ASN A 2 6.42 -17.71 -22.60
CA ASN A 2 7.49 -18.42 -21.88
C ASN A 2 7.38 -18.08 -20.40
N ASN A 3 7.16 -19.08 -19.57
CA ASN A 3 7.19 -18.94 -18.11
C ASN A 3 8.63 -18.59 -17.70
N ILE A 4 8.82 -17.33 -17.28
CA ILE A 4 10.08 -16.88 -16.67
C ILE A 4 10.17 -17.55 -15.30
N ASN A 5 11.12 -18.46 -15.12
CA ASN A 5 11.35 -19.09 -13.84
C ASN A 5 12.11 -18.14 -12.87
N ARG A 6 12.06 -18.45 -11.58
CA ARG A 6 12.67 -17.65 -10.52
C ARG A 6 14.18 -17.39 -10.73
N ARG A 7 14.87 -18.32 -11.33
CA ARG A 7 16.32 -18.24 -11.62
C ARG A 7 16.61 -17.29 -12.77
N ASP A 8 15.74 -17.24 -13.80
CA ASP A 8 15.88 -16.31 -14.92
C ASP A 8 15.50 -14.89 -14.51
N PHE A 9 14.51 -14.75 -13.61
CA PHE A 9 14.19 -13.47 -12.98
C PHE A 9 15.37 -12.92 -12.18
N VAL A 10 16.03 -13.74 -11.35
CA VAL A 10 17.22 -13.33 -10.59
C VAL A 10 18.40 -12.97 -11.50
N LYS A 11 18.58 -13.69 -12.62
CA LYS A 11 19.61 -13.35 -13.62
C LYS A 11 19.31 -12.04 -14.35
N MET A 12 18.03 -11.79 -14.68
CA MET A 12 17.58 -10.51 -15.25
C MET A 12 17.79 -9.36 -14.27
N MET A 13 17.47 -9.56 -12.99
CA MET A 13 17.75 -8.58 -11.92
C MET A 13 19.26 -8.37 -11.74
N GLY A 14 20.09 -9.41 -11.86
CA GLY A 14 21.54 -9.30 -11.82
C GLY A 14 22.12 -8.53 -13.02
N ALA A 15 21.58 -8.72 -14.21
CA ALA A 15 21.98 -7.97 -15.41
C ALA A 15 21.50 -6.51 -15.38
N ALA A 16 20.28 -6.28 -14.88
CA ALA A 16 19.78 -4.93 -14.61
C ALA A 16 20.54 -4.27 -13.45
N GLY A 17 20.99 -5.05 -12.45
CA GLY A 17 21.80 -4.60 -11.32
C GLY A 17 23.18 -4.07 -11.74
N ALA A 18 23.79 -4.64 -12.78
CA ALA A 18 25.06 -4.11 -13.32
C ALA A 18 24.88 -2.76 -14.04
N ALA A 19 23.72 -2.51 -14.63
CA ALA A 19 23.36 -1.21 -15.20
C ALA A 19 22.88 -0.22 -14.13
N THR A 20 22.31 -0.70 -13.01
CA THR A 20 21.80 0.11 -11.90
C THR A 20 22.83 0.36 -10.80
N THR A 21 23.92 -0.44 -10.70
CA THR A 21 25.05 -0.14 -9.81
C THR A 21 25.74 1.17 -10.19
N GLY A 22 25.75 1.54 -11.48
CA GLY A 22 26.17 2.87 -11.91
C GLY A 22 25.23 3.98 -11.41
N ALA A 23 23.92 3.72 -11.31
CA ALA A 23 22.94 4.68 -10.80
C ALA A 23 22.93 4.78 -9.26
N LEU A 24 23.25 3.68 -8.56
CA LEU A 24 23.39 3.67 -7.10
C LEU A 24 24.67 4.36 -6.60
N LEU A 25 25.65 4.55 -7.48
CA LEU A 25 26.89 5.29 -7.20
C LEU A 25 26.80 6.76 -7.65
N LEU A 26 25.67 7.21 -8.20
CA LEU A 26 25.45 8.62 -8.43
C LEU A 26 25.49 9.34 -7.08
N PRO A 27 26.30 10.40 -6.94
CA PRO A 27 26.33 11.17 -5.71
C PRO A 27 24.92 11.68 -5.39
N PHE A 28 24.59 11.76 -4.12
CA PHE A 28 23.29 12.24 -3.61
C PHE A 28 22.84 13.55 -4.27
N GLU A 29 23.78 14.39 -4.67
CA GLU A 29 23.58 15.64 -5.42
C GLU A 29 22.89 15.44 -6.78
N ALA A 30 23.07 14.28 -7.43
CA ALA A 30 22.39 13.99 -8.70
C ALA A 30 20.87 13.77 -8.52
N TYR A 31 20.45 13.32 -7.35
CA TYR A 31 19.02 13.19 -7.00
C TYR A 31 18.43 14.53 -6.53
N ALA A 32 19.24 15.38 -5.89
CA ALA A 32 18.80 16.71 -5.44
C ALA A 32 18.39 17.64 -6.60
N GLY A 33 18.90 17.39 -7.79
CA GLY A 33 18.51 18.10 -9.03
C GLY A 33 17.24 17.57 -9.69
N ALA A 34 16.72 16.42 -9.28
CA ALA A 34 15.51 15.86 -9.88
C ALA A 34 14.31 16.79 -9.65
N SER A 35 13.64 17.15 -10.73
CA SER A 35 12.48 18.02 -10.74
C SER A 35 11.32 17.34 -11.49
N GLY A 36 10.14 17.95 -11.46
CA GLY A 36 8.95 17.43 -12.11
C GLY A 36 7.87 17.08 -11.10
N HIS A 37 6.75 16.56 -11.60
CA HIS A 37 5.60 16.21 -10.78
C HIS A 37 5.49 14.69 -10.64
N VAL A 38 5.71 14.18 -9.43
CA VAL A 38 5.51 12.79 -9.08
C VAL A 38 4.14 12.62 -8.45
N VAL A 39 3.31 11.79 -9.05
CA VAL A 39 2.00 11.42 -8.47
C VAL A 39 2.10 10.00 -7.93
N VAL A 40 1.76 9.84 -6.66
CA VAL A 40 1.70 8.54 -5.96
C VAL A 40 0.24 8.20 -5.73
N VAL A 41 -0.21 7.07 -6.24
CA VAL A 41 -1.57 6.54 -6.05
C VAL A 41 -1.56 5.48 -4.98
N GLY A 42 -2.34 5.70 -3.92
CA GLY A 42 -2.43 4.84 -2.75
C GLY A 42 -1.54 5.33 -1.59
N GLY A 43 -2.17 5.61 -0.45
CA GLY A 43 -1.55 6.17 0.75
C GLY A 43 -1.24 5.15 1.84
N GLY A 44 -1.26 3.86 1.52
CA GLY A 44 -0.80 2.81 2.42
C GLY A 44 0.70 2.87 2.70
N THR A 45 1.23 1.86 3.36
CA THR A 45 2.65 1.82 3.77
C THR A 45 3.61 2.08 2.60
N GLY A 46 3.38 1.47 1.42
CA GLY A 46 4.25 1.64 0.26
C GLY A 46 4.23 3.07 -0.28
N GLY A 47 3.04 3.59 -0.61
CA GLY A 47 2.91 4.91 -1.21
C GLY A 47 3.25 6.05 -0.25
N ALA A 48 2.82 5.97 1.02
CA ALA A 48 3.17 6.96 2.03
C ALA A 48 4.69 7.01 2.28
N THR A 49 5.36 5.85 2.32
CA THR A 49 6.82 5.75 2.43
C THR A 49 7.50 6.35 1.20
N CYS A 50 7.05 6.00 0.00
CA CYS A 50 7.58 6.56 -1.24
C CYS A 50 7.47 8.09 -1.25
N ALA A 51 6.27 8.63 -0.98
CA ALA A 51 6.05 10.07 -0.93
C ALA A 51 6.95 10.77 0.11
N ASN A 52 7.14 10.14 1.29
CA ASN A 52 8.02 10.66 2.33
C ASN A 52 9.48 10.74 1.90
N TYR A 53 9.99 9.70 1.23
CA TYR A 53 11.38 9.70 0.80
C TYR A 53 11.62 10.62 -0.41
N LEU A 54 10.65 10.76 -1.31
CA LEU A 54 10.74 11.70 -2.42
C LEU A 54 10.96 13.14 -1.93
N THR A 55 10.29 13.57 -0.85
CA THR A 55 10.51 14.92 -0.29
C THR A 55 11.92 15.14 0.26
N ARG A 56 12.64 14.06 0.60
CA ARG A 56 14.00 14.13 1.11
C ARG A 56 15.07 14.04 0.02
N TRP A 57 14.84 13.17 -0.96
CA TRP A 57 15.85 12.83 -1.97
C TRP A 57 15.69 13.62 -3.27
N ALA A 58 14.49 14.13 -3.54
CA ALA A 58 14.18 14.98 -4.68
C ALA A 58 13.44 16.24 -4.21
N PRO A 59 14.06 17.14 -3.47
CA PRO A 59 13.41 18.29 -2.83
C PRO A 59 12.81 19.28 -3.85
N ASN A 60 13.28 19.24 -5.10
CA ASN A 60 12.76 20.08 -6.19
C ASN A 60 11.57 19.44 -6.94
N ALA A 61 11.24 18.17 -6.65
CA ALA A 61 10.09 17.52 -7.24
C ALA A 61 8.80 17.91 -6.48
N LYS A 62 7.74 18.19 -7.23
CA LYS A 62 6.39 18.29 -6.68
C LYS A 62 5.88 16.87 -6.42
N VAL A 63 5.45 16.57 -5.20
CA VAL A 63 4.90 15.26 -4.84
C VAL A 63 3.41 15.40 -4.51
N THR A 64 2.56 14.65 -5.22
CA THR A 64 1.13 14.52 -4.91
C THR A 64 0.82 13.09 -4.54
N LEU A 65 0.22 12.88 -3.37
CA LEU A 65 -0.32 11.60 -2.93
C LEU A 65 -1.84 11.62 -3.09
N ILE A 66 -2.39 10.65 -3.83
CA ILE A 66 -3.83 10.49 -3.98
C ILE A 66 -4.26 9.26 -3.19
N GLU A 67 -5.11 9.46 -2.18
CA GLU A 67 -5.64 8.41 -1.32
C GLU A 67 -7.08 8.74 -0.92
N LYS A 68 -7.99 7.79 -1.12
CA LYS A 68 -9.42 7.99 -0.83
C LYS A 68 -9.71 8.16 0.66
N ASP A 69 -8.99 7.45 1.51
CA ASP A 69 -9.20 7.44 2.95
C ASP A 69 -8.34 8.52 3.64
N SER A 70 -8.87 9.16 4.67
CA SER A 70 -8.14 10.17 5.46
C SER A 70 -7.11 9.56 6.42
N LYS A 71 -7.20 8.27 6.66
CA LYS A 71 -6.30 7.47 7.50
C LYS A 71 -6.12 6.09 6.90
N TYR A 72 -4.99 5.46 7.17
CA TYR A 72 -4.77 4.05 6.87
C TYR A 72 -4.33 3.30 8.12
N SER A 73 -4.72 2.04 8.23
CA SER A 73 -4.23 1.15 9.28
C SER A 73 -3.17 0.25 8.66
N THR A 74 -1.97 0.25 9.24
CA THR A 74 -0.89 -0.62 8.76
C THR A 74 -1.15 -2.06 9.16
N CYS A 75 -0.81 -3.01 8.27
CA CYS A 75 -0.86 -4.43 8.60
C CYS A 75 0.24 -4.86 9.58
N PHE A 76 1.31 -4.08 9.71
CA PHE A 76 2.33 -4.31 10.72
C PHE A 76 1.73 -4.13 12.11
N PHE A 77 1.97 -5.08 12.99
CA PHE A 77 1.42 -5.16 14.35
C PHE A 77 -0.11 -5.35 14.45
N SER A 78 -0.82 -5.60 13.34
CA SER A 78 -2.25 -5.91 13.41
C SER A 78 -2.55 -7.20 14.17
N ASN A 79 -1.64 -8.16 14.14
CA ASN A 79 -1.71 -9.38 14.96
C ASN A 79 -1.64 -9.08 16.45
N GLU A 80 -0.88 -8.07 16.89
CA GLU A 80 -0.85 -7.64 18.29
C GLU A 80 -2.19 -7.03 18.72
N VAL A 81 -2.86 -6.33 17.81
CA VAL A 81 -4.23 -5.84 18.05
C VAL A 81 -5.21 -6.99 18.19
N ILE A 82 -5.11 -8.01 17.34
CA ILE A 82 -5.95 -9.22 17.43
C ILE A 82 -5.76 -9.93 18.78
N MET A 83 -4.54 -9.96 19.28
CA MET A 83 -4.21 -10.58 20.56
C MET A 83 -4.45 -9.69 21.78
N GLY A 84 -4.96 -8.46 21.58
CA GLY A 84 -5.22 -7.50 22.66
C GLY A 84 -3.97 -6.86 23.27
N MET A 85 -2.81 -6.99 22.61
CA MET A 85 -1.52 -6.41 23.03
C MET A 85 -1.33 -4.97 22.54
N ALA A 86 -2.05 -4.57 21.51
CA ALA A 86 -2.04 -3.23 20.92
C ALA A 86 -3.47 -2.75 20.62
N THR A 87 -3.63 -1.50 20.25
CA THR A 87 -4.92 -0.91 19.85
C THR A 87 -4.92 -0.55 18.37
N MET A 88 -6.09 -0.47 17.74
CA MET A 88 -6.21 0.01 16.37
C MET A 88 -5.63 1.41 16.18
N ASP A 89 -5.77 2.29 17.16
CA ASP A 89 -5.23 3.65 17.10
C ASP A 89 -3.70 3.66 17.01
N SER A 90 -3.03 2.72 17.67
CA SER A 90 -1.56 2.62 17.64
C SER A 90 -0.99 2.23 16.27
N ILE A 91 -1.80 1.63 15.40
CA ILE A 91 -1.42 1.20 14.05
C ILE A 91 -2.13 1.99 12.93
N THR A 92 -2.89 3.04 13.30
CA THR A 92 -3.64 3.88 12.35
C THR A 92 -3.02 5.25 12.24
N TYR A 93 -2.70 5.65 11.01
CA TYR A 93 -1.95 6.87 10.72
C TYR A 93 -2.70 7.76 9.74
N GLY A 94 -2.66 9.07 9.98
CA GLY A 94 -3.09 10.09 9.02
C GLY A 94 -1.91 10.63 8.20
N TYR A 95 -2.21 11.61 7.34
CA TYR A 95 -1.25 12.15 6.36
C TYR A 95 -0.67 13.52 6.73
N ASP A 96 -0.95 14.04 7.93
CA ASP A 96 -0.49 15.38 8.34
C ASP A 96 1.04 15.48 8.38
N GLY A 97 1.72 14.39 8.72
CA GLY A 97 3.18 14.31 8.66
C GLY A 97 3.74 14.49 7.26
N LEU A 98 3.06 13.96 6.23
CA LEU A 98 3.42 14.15 4.82
C LEU A 98 3.09 15.55 4.34
N LYS A 99 1.92 16.09 4.70
CA LYS A 99 1.52 17.48 4.38
C LYS A 99 2.54 18.48 4.92
N LYS A 100 3.00 18.31 6.17
CA LYS A 100 4.03 19.17 6.78
C LYS A 100 5.38 19.11 6.06
N ARG A 101 5.65 18.06 5.30
CA ARG A 101 6.86 17.89 4.48
C ARG A 101 6.68 18.35 3.03
N GLY A 102 5.55 18.97 2.70
CA GLY A 102 5.29 19.51 1.36
C GLY A 102 4.63 18.54 0.40
N VAL A 103 4.20 17.35 0.83
CA VAL A 103 3.39 16.47 0.00
C VAL A 103 1.99 17.05 -0.14
N ASN A 104 1.54 17.23 -1.37
CA ASN A 104 0.15 17.56 -1.67
C ASN A 104 -0.70 16.28 -1.51
N VAL A 105 -1.49 16.18 -0.44
CA VAL A 105 -2.36 15.02 -0.21
C VAL A 105 -3.76 15.33 -0.71
N VAL A 106 -4.23 14.54 -1.67
CA VAL A 106 -5.55 14.62 -2.28
C VAL A 106 -6.37 13.41 -1.83
N HIS A 107 -7.45 13.68 -1.09
CA HIS A 107 -8.39 12.63 -0.68
C HIS A 107 -9.45 12.45 -1.75
N ASP A 108 -9.19 11.51 -2.68
CA ASP A 108 -10.10 11.19 -3.78
C ASP A 108 -9.87 9.76 -4.28
N THR A 109 -10.88 9.23 -4.98
CA THR A 109 -10.82 7.90 -5.58
C THR A 109 -10.31 7.99 -7.02
N VAL A 110 -9.25 7.24 -7.31
CA VAL A 110 -8.74 7.10 -8.68
C VAL A 110 -9.68 6.19 -9.47
N THR A 111 -10.20 6.71 -10.58
CA THR A 111 -11.14 6.00 -11.46
C THR A 111 -10.50 5.58 -12.78
N GLY A 112 -9.33 6.13 -13.11
CA GLY A 112 -8.62 5.78 -14.34
C GLY A 112 -7.22 6.40 -14.41
N ILE A 113 -6.45 5.91 -15.38
CA ILE A 113 -5.11 6.41 -15.69
C ILE A 113 -5.01 6.58 -17.20
N ASP A 114 -4.79 7.80 -17.64
CA ASP A 114 -4.43 8.13 -19.03
C ASP A 114 -2.91 8.17 -19.15
N THR A 115 -2.33 7.06 -19.63
CA THR A 115 -0.87 6.94 -19.79
C THR A 115 -0.35 7.78 -20.97
N GLY A 116 -1.15 8.00 -22.00
CA GLY A 116 -0.78 8.82 -23.17
C GLY A 116 -0.76 10.30 -22.82
N GLY A 117 -1.79 10.79 -22.12
CA GLY A 117 -1.89 12.16 -21.64
C GLY A 117 -1.18 12.40 -20.31
N LYS A 118 -0.58 11.38 -19.70
CA LYS A 118 0.07 11.43 -18.38
C LYS A 118 -0.82 12.06 -17.31
N LYS A 119 -2.03 11.51 -17.13
CA LYS A 119 -3.00 12.00 -16.15
C LYS A 119 -3.56 10.86 -15.31
N VAL A 120 -3.71 11.12 -14.02
CA VAL A 120 -4.53 10.30 -13.12
C VAL A 120 -5.91 10.92 -13.06
N ILE A 121 -6.95 10.13 -13.34
CA ILE A 121 -8.35 10.55 -13.33
C ILE A 121 -8.93 10.19 -11.98
N THR A 122 -9.58 11.15 -11.33
CA THR A 122 -10.22 10.98 -10.03
C THR A 122 -11.69 11.40 -10.10
N GLY A 123 -12.44 11.13 -9.04
CA GLY A 123 -13.84 11.58 -8.94
C GLY A 123 -14.01 13.10 -9.04
N GLY A 124 -13.05 13.87 -8.53
CA GLY A 124 -13.05 15.33 -8.53
C GLY A 124 -12.31 15.99 -9.71
N GLY A 125 -11.74 15.21 -10.64
CA GLY A 125 -11.04 15.77 -11.79
C GLY A 125 -9.83 14.94 -12.27
N SER A 126 -8.75 15.60 -12.67
CA SER A 126 -7.54 14.91 -13.10
C SER A 126 -6.28 15.59 -12.59
N VAL A 127 -5.23 14.80 -12.35
CA VAL A 127 -3.91 15.25 -11.91
C VAL A 127 -2.88 14.82 -12.94
N SER A 128 -2.17 15.78 -13.56
CA SER A 128 -1.09 15.49 -14.49
C SER A 128 0.17 15.06 -13.74
N TYR A 129 0.98 14.20 -14.36
CA TYR A 129 2.23 13.72 -13.77
C TYR A 129 3.34 13.64 -14.81
N ASP A 130 4.58 13.74 -14.36
CA ASP A 130 5.77 13.33 -15.11
C ASP A 130 6.12 11.88 -14.81
N ILE A 131 6.02 11.50 -13.52
CA ILE A 131 6.26 10.16 -13.01
C ILE A 131 5.05 9.71 -12.19
N LEU A 132 4.60 8.48 -12.43
CA LEU A 132 3.51 7.85 -11.69
C LEU A 132 4.02 6.67 -10.87
N VAL A 133 3.66 6.65 -9.59
CA VAL A 133 3.89 5.52 -8.69
C VAL A 133 2.54 4.90 -8.32
N LEU A 134 2.38 3.60 -8.54
CA LEU A 134 1.16 2.87 -8.23
C LEU A 134 1.37 1.99 -7.01
N SER A 135 0.62 2.27 -5.95
CA SER A 135 0.63 1.53 -4.68
C SER A 135 -0.80 1.30 -4.16
N PRO A 136 -1.72 0.74 -4.98
CA PRO A 136 -3.15 0.67 -4.66
C PRO A 136 -3.47 -0.27 -3.49
N GLY A 137 -2.51 -1.09 -3.05
CA GLY A 137 -2.72 -2.09 -2.01
C GLY A 137 -3.36 -3.36 -2.54
N ILE A 138 -4.11 -4.06 -1.67
CA ILE A 138 -4.77 -5.33 -1.99
C ILE A 138 -6.28 -5.23 -1.81
N THR A 139 -7.00 -6.06 -2.55
CA THR A 139 -8.40 -6.41 -2.31
C THR A 139 -8.52 -7.93 -2.23
N PHE A 140 -9.66 -8.41 -1.72
CA PHE A 140 -9.95 -9.85 -1.67
C PHE A 140 -10.73 -10.25 -2.90
N ASP A 141 -10.35 -11.39 -3.48
CA ASP A 141 -11.12 -12.07 -4.51
C ASP A 141 -11.95 -13.17 -3.83
N HIS A 142 -13.23 -12.89 -3.62
CA HIS A 142 -14.15 -13.82 -3.00
C HIS A 142 -14.62 -14.93 -3.98
N SER A 143 -14.31 -14.83 -5.27
CA SER A 143 -14.76 -15.82 -6.27
C SER A 143 -14.07 -17.18 -6.16
N THR A 144 -12.94 -17.24 -5.46
CA THR A 144 -12.13 -18.46 -5.32
C THR A 144 -12.57 -19.38 -4.19
N VAL A 145 -13.48 -18.93 -3.33
CA VAL A 145 -13.99 -19.69 -2.18
C VAL A 145 -15.50 -19.68 -2.20
N ASP A 146 -16.11 -20.83 -2.38
CA ASP A 146 -17.57 -20.97 -2.39
C ASP A 146 -18.19 -20.45 -1.09
N GLY A 147 -19.20 -19.60 -1.24
CA GLY A 147 -19.89 -18.97 -0.11
C GLY A 147 -19.15 -17.78 0.50
N SER A 148 -17.98 -17.41 -0.01
CA SER A 148 -17.25 -16.22 0.44
C SER A 148 -17.88 -14.94 -0.14
N SER A 149 -17.95 -13.89 0.68
CA SER A 149 -18.39 -12.55 0.30
C SER A 149 -17.99 -11.52 1.36
N ASP A 150 -18.09 -10.23 1.05
CA ASP A 150 -17.89 -9.16 2.04
C ASP A 150 -18.82 -9.32 3.25
N ALA A 151 -20.08 -9.72 3.04
CA ALA A 151 -21.04 -9.94 4.11
C ALA A 151 -20.67 -11.13 5.01
N VAL A 152 -20.09 -12.18 4.45
CA VAL A 152 -19.59 -13.33 5.22
C VAL A 152 -18.33 -12.93 6.00
N ALA A 153 -17.48 -12.11 5.42
CA ALA A 153 -16.29 -11.61 6.09
C ALA A 153 -16.59 -10.73 7.32
N GLU A 154 -17.79 -10.14 7.40
CA GLU A 154 -18.26 -9.46 8.62
C GLU A 154 -18.63 -10.41 9.78
N GLN A 155 -18.74 -11.69 9.51
CA GLN A 155 -18.99 -12.72 10.52
C GLN A 155 -17.79 -13.63 10.74
N MET A 156 -17.04 -13.91 9.67
CA MET A 156 -15.80 -14.70 9.66
C MET A 156 -14.66 -13.83 9.12
N PRO A 157 -14.10 -12.94 9.95
CA PRO A 157 -13.15 -11.95 9.51
C PRO A 157 -11.81 -12.57 9.13
N HIS A 158 -11.15 -11.94 8.16
CA HIS A 158 -9.76 -12.25 7.81
C HIS A 158 -8.77 -11.52 8.73
N ALA A 159 -7.52 -11.98 8.74
CA ALA A 159 -6.42 -11.35 9.46
C ALA A 159 -5.39 -10.64 8.57
N TRP A 160 -5.62 -10.56 7.23
CA TRP A 160 -4.61 -10.10 6.26
C TRP A 160 -4.52 -8.58 6.13
N LYS A 161 -5.66 -7.92 6.07
CA LYS A 161 -5.73 -6.46 5.87
C LYS A 161 -6.20 -5.82 7.16
N ALA A 162 -5.35 -4.96 7.74
CA ALA A 162 -5.71 -4.23 8.94
C ALA A 162 -6.88 -3.27 8.69
N GLY A 163 -7.81 -3.22 9.64
CA GLY A 163 -9.01 -2.40 9.54
C GLY A 163 -10.11 -2.87 10.49
N PRO A 164 -11.39 -2.61 10.17
CA PRO A 164 -12.52 -2.99 11.02
C PRO A 164 -12.56 -4.48 11.36
N GLN A 165 -12.16 -5.34 10.43
CA GLN A 165 -12.12 -6.79 10.64
C GLN A 165 -11.06 -7.23 11.65
N THR A 166 -9.96 -6.49 11.81
CA THR A 166 -8.96 -6.72 12.86
C THR A 166 -9.60 -6.57 14.24
N SER A 167 -10.37 -5.51 14.45
CA SER A 167 -11.11 -5.27 15.70
C SER A 167 -12.21 -6.32 15.95
N LEU A 168 -12.91 -6.70 14.88
CA LEU A 168 -13.95 -7.74 14.96
C LEU A 168 -13.34 -9.08 15.39
N LEU A 169 -12.25 -9.50 14.76
CA LEU A 169 -11.54 -10.73 15.09
C LEU A 169 -11.01 -10.72 16.54
N ALA A 170 -10.40 -9.61 16.95
CA ALA A 170 -9.94 -9.42 18.32
C ALA A 170 -11.10 -9.59 19.33
N LYS A 171 -12.25 -8.98 19.06
CA LYS A 171 -13.44 -9.11 19.90
C LYS A 171 -13.98 -10.54 19.96
N GLN A 172 -14.00 -11.23 18.80
CA GLN A 172 -14.46 -12.62 18.74
C GLN A 172 -13.54 -13.55 19.54
N ILE A 173 -12.23 -13.41 19.40
CA ILE A 173 -11.24 -14.22 20.15
C ILE A 173 -11.36 -13.94 21.65
N ALA A 174 -11.44 -12.66 22.05
CA ALA A 174 -11.60 -12.30 23.48
C ALA A 174 -12.92 -12.82 24.08
N GLY A 175 -13.98 -12.95 23.28
CA GLY A 175 -15.28 -13.50 23.69
C GLY A 175 -15.36 -15.03 23.67
N MET A 176 -14.33 -15.73 23.22
CA MET A 176 -14.35 -17.20 23.18
C MET A 176 -14.32 -17.78 24.60
N ARG A 177 -15.15 -18.83 24.81
CA ARG A 177 -15.06 -19.62 26.05
C ARG A 177 -13.73 -20.35 26.11
N GLN A 178 -13.23 -20.57 27.31
CA GLN A 178 -12.03 -21.40 27.52
C GLN A 178 -12.25 -22.80 26.91
N GLY A 179 -11.29 -23.29 26.14
CA GLY A 179 -11.39 -24.56 25.42
C GLY A 179 -12.25 -24.48 24.15
N GLY A 180 -12.62 -23.28 23.70
CA GLY A 180 -13.29 -23.07 22.41
C GLY A 180 -12.40 -23.46 21.24
N LEU A 181 -13.02 -23.80 20.10
CA LEU A 181 -12.32 -24.16 18.86
C LEU A 181 -12.18 -22.92 17.97
N LEU A 182 -10.95 -22.57 17.63
CA LEU A 182 -10.62 -21.59 16.59
C LEU A 182 -10.17 -22.34 15.33
N ILE A 183 -10.82 -22.09 14.21
CA ILE A 183 -10.45 -22.64 12.89
C ILE A 183 -9.79 -21.53 12.07
N ILE A 184 -8.60 -21.78 11.58
CA ILE A 184 -7.87 -20.92 10.63
C ILE A 184 -7.82 -21.66 9.31
N ALA A 185 -8.45 -21.10 8.28
CA ALA A 185 -8.46 -21.65 6.92
C ALA A 185 -7.66 -20.74 5.97
N PRO A 186 -6.37 -20.98 5.80
CA PRO A 186 -5.56 -20.24 4.84
C PRO A 186 -5.95 -20.67 3.41
N PRO A 187 -5.84 -19.78 2.41
CA PRO A 187 -5.99 -20.17 1.02
C PRO A 187 -4.86 -21.13 0.61
N GLU A 188 -5.10 -21.89 -0.44
CA GLU A 188 -4.07 -22.71 -1.08
C GLU A 188 -2.91 -21.81 -1.54
N ASN A 189 -1.69 -22.31 -1.41
CA ASN A 189 -0.52 -21.60 -1.95
C ASN A 189 -0.60 -21.58 -3.49
N PRO A 190 -0.43 -20.40 -4.13
CA PRO A 190 -0.40 -20.29 -5.56
C PRO A 190 0.84 -20.94 -6.19
#